data_22bd08b460e02331bf698f377e1881b4
#
_entry.id   22bd08b460e02331bf698f377e1881b4
#
_cell.length_a   1.000
_cell.length_b   1.000
_cell.length_c   1.000
_cell.angle_alpha   90.00
_cell.angle_beta   90.00
_cell.angle_gamma   90.00
#
_symmetry.space_group_name_H-M   'P 1'
#
loop_
_entity.id
_entity.type
_entity.pdbx_description
1 polymer ?
#
loop_
_entity_poly.entity_id
_entity_poly.type
_entity_poly.pdbx_seq_one_letter_code
_entity_poly.pdbx_strand_id
1 'polypeptide(L)'
;MRILRKQPQQKKRSALREWLNAGVFALIAATIFRTFIAEAYAIPTGSMEGTMLINDHLYVNKMAYGARVPMTPLAVPLVHNTLPLTGTKSYSEAVQWNYHRLPGYDHMRHNDIVVFNAPDGDTALLEDGDLDYYQACRLYGRDAVQARYTIVTRPVDKKDNLIKRCIGLPGDVLEMKDAKVFVNGKPAVAWPHCKHNYAVYTNGGAPATEDDPELLQTVNSNTYVYNLENEQVNRLKQASNVTGIELLETNKAGTAPSMPAEWTFPLDTLHYKWNRDNFGPLTVPKAGATVALTAQNIALYRRIIQNYEGNTLEEKQGRIFINGKEADSYTFKMDYYWMMGDNRHNSLDCRFWGYVPEDHIVGKAIITFFSTDSTQSFFSKIRWNRIFKPIN
;
A
#
# COMPACT_ATOMS: atom_id res chain seq x y z
N MET A 1 -47.12 57.22 -22.88
CA MET A 1 -46.00 56.90 -23.73
C MET A 1 -45.18 55.77 -23.07
N ARG A 2 -45.41 54.50 -23.47
CA ARG A 2 -44.73 53.33 -22.91
C ARG A 2 -43.42 53.11 -23.65
N ILE A 3 -42.28 53.35 -22.99
CA ILE A 3 -40.95 53.11 -23.55
C ILE A 3 -40.73 51.60 -23.52
N LEU A 4 -40.83 50.91 -24.66
CA LEU A 4 -40.46 49.52 -24.86
C LEU A 4 -38.93 49.41 -24.76
N ARG A 5 -38.41 48.92 -23.61
CA ARG A 5 -37.00 48.51 -23.48
C ARG A 5 -36.77 47.32 -24.44
N LYS A 6 -36.02 47.52 -25.49
CA LYS A 6 -35.50 46.44 -26.33
C LYS A 6 -34.67 45.52 -25.45
N GLN A 7 -35.10 44.25 -25.33
CA GLN A 7 -34.22 43.23 -24.73
C GLN A 7 -32.97 43.06 -25.56
N PRO A 8 -31.80 42.96 -24.96
CA PRO A 8 -30.55 42.74 -25.70
C PRO A 8 -30.63 41.38 -26.42
N GLN A 9 -30.50 41.38 -27.74
CA GLN A 9 -30.36 40.18 -28.54
C GLN A 9 -29.15 39.39 -28.05
N GLN A 10 -29.34 38.25 -27.44
CA GLN A 10 -28.26 37.31 -27.14
C GLN A 10 -27.66 36.85 -28.45
N LYS A 11 -26.41 37.27 -28.73
CA LYS A 11 -25.63 36.75 -29.85
C LYS A 11 -25.60 35.23 -29.74
N LYS A 12 -26.18 34.49 -30.70
CA LYS A 12 -26.07 33.03 -30.80
C LYS A 12 -24.59 32.66 -30.82
N ARG A 13 -24.12 31.99 -29.78
CA ARG A 13 -22.76 31.46 -29.73
C ARG A 13 -22.66 30.31 -30.75
N SER A 14 -21.51 30.17 -31.43
CA SER A 14 -21.33 29.03 -32.34
C SER A 14 -21.39 27.72 -31.55
N ALA A 15 -22.01 26.67 -32.07
CA ALA A 15 -22.11 25.37 -31.47
C ALA A 15 -20.72 24.82 -31.04
N LEU A 16 -19.71 25.03 -31.87
CA LEU A 16 -18.33 24.62 -31.53
C LEU A 16 -17.82 25.27 -30.24
N ARG A 17 -18.09 26.57 -30.03
CA ARG A 17 -17.67 27.27 -28.81
C ARG A 17 -18.43 26.77 -27.58
N GLU A 18 -19.68 26.39 -27.72
CA GLU A 18 -20.46 25.81 -26.63
C GLU A 18 -19.93 24.42 -26.24
N TRP A 19 -19.62 23.58 -27.23
CA TRP A 19 -18.97 22.28 -27.01
C TRP A 19 -17.59 22.38 -26.35
N LEU A 20 -16.76 23.31 -26.80
CA LEU A 20 -15.44 23.57 -26.21
C LEU A 20 -15.58 24.04 -24.74
N ASN A 21 -16.50 24.97 -24.46
CA ASN A 21 -16.73 25.45 -23.11
C ASN A 21 -17.25 24.32 -22.19
N ALA A 22 -18.17 23.50 -22.69
CA ALA A 22 -18.67 22.33 -21.94
C ALA A 22 -17.55 21.31 -21.65
N GLY A 23 -16.69 21.05 -22.63
CA GLY A 23 -15.53 20.16 -22.46
C GLY A 23 -14.52 20.68 -21.43
N VAL A 24 -14.18 21.97 -21.49
CA VAL A 24 -13.28 22.62 -20.52
C VAL A 24 -13.89 22.58 -19.12
N PHE A 25 -15.18 22.91 -18.99
CA PHE A 25 -15.88 22.83 -17.71
C PHE A 25 -15.87 21.41 -17.14
N ALA A 26 -16.20 20.41 -17.96
CA ALA A 26 -16.21 19.02 -17.56
C ALA A 26 -14.82 18.55 -17.10
N LEU A 27 -13.75 18.93 -17.80
CA LEU A 27 -12.38 18.60 -17.43
C LEU A 27 -11.98 19.23 -16.09
N ILE A 28 -12.30 20.50 -15.86
CA ILE A 28 -12.03 21.19 -14.61
C ILE A 28 -12.81 20.54 -13.46
N ALA A 29 -14.12 20.31 -13.65
CA ALA A 29 -14.96 19.69 -12.64
C ALA A 29 -14.49 18.27 -12.28
N ALA A 30 -14.17 17.45 -13.28
CA ALA A 30 -13.63 16.11 -13.09
C ALA A 30 -12.27 16.15 -12.36
N THR A 31 -11.40 17.10 -12.67
CA THR A 31 -10.10 17.25 -12.00
C THR A 31 -10.29 17.63 -10.53
N ILE A 32 -11.17 18.58 -10.22
CA ILE A 32 -11.48 19.00 -8.85
C ILE A 32 -12.08 17.81 -8.09
N PHE A 33 -13.06 17.11 -8.66
CA PHE A 33 -13.70 15.95 -8.05
C PHE A 33 -12.66 14.86 -7.72
N ARG A 34 -11.84 14.49 -8.71
CA ARG A 34 -10.79 13.47 -8.56
C ARG A 34 -9.74 13.88 -7.51
N THR A 35 -9.38 15.17 -7.46
CA THR A 35 -8.36 15.66 -6.53
C THR A 35 -8.84 15.67 -5.10
N PHE A 36 -10.07 16.13 -4.84
CA PHE A 36 -10.52 16.45 -3.49
C PHE A 36 -11.62 15.53 -2.93
N ILE A 37 -12.41 14.88 -3.78
CA ILE A 37 -13.59 14.13 -3.32
C ILE A 37 -13.34 12.62 -3.40
N ALA A 38 -13.25 12.08 -4.61
CA ALA A 38 -13.07 10.64 -4.80
C ALA A 38 -12.33 10.31 -6.09
N GLU A 39 -11.59 9.23 -6.08
CA GLU A 39 -10.84 8.73 -7.22
C GLU A 39 -11.07 7.24 -7.42
N ALA A 40 -11.15 6.82 -8.69
CA ALA A 40 -11.28 5.42 -9.07
C ALA A 40 -9.90 4.77 -9.22
N TYR A 41 -9.76 3.55 -8.68
CA TYR A 41 -8.56 2.73 -8.79
C TYR A 41 -8.91 1.33 -9.27
N ALA A 42 -7.98 0.68 -9.96
CA ALA A 42 -8.06 -0.74 -10.29
C ALA A 42 -7.03 -1.52 -9.47
N ILE A 43 -7.37 -2.72 -9.04
CA ILE A 43 -6.49 -3.63 -8.29
C ILE A 43 -5.67 -4.46 -9.26
N PRO A 44 -4.34 -4.26 -9.34
CA PRO A 44 -3.49 -4.99 -10.28
C PRO A 44 -2.93 -6.29 -9.69
N THR A 45 -2.86 -6.46 -8.38
CA THR A 45 -2.15 -7.56 -7.70
C THR A 45 -3.01 -8.26 -6.65
N GLY A 46 -2.65 -9.49 -6.31
CA GLY A 46 -3.37 -10.34 -5.34
C GLY A 46 -3.05 -10.07 -3.87
N SER A 47 -2.30 -9.00 -3.52
CA SER A 47 -1.86 -8.76 -2.13
C SER A 47 -3.00 -8.48 -1.13
N MET A 48 -4.18 -8.13 -1.63
CA MET A 48 -5.40 -7.91 -0.86
C MET A 48 -6.48 -8.97 -1.11
N GLU A 49 -6.10 -10.11 -1.74
CA GLU A 49 -7.01 -11.24 -1.91
C GLU A 49 -7.54 -11.75 -0.57
N GLY A 50 -8.78 -12.24 -0.62
CA GLY A 50 -9.64 -12.44 0.55
C GLY A 50 -10.61 -11.26 0.73
N THR A 51 -10.21 -10.03 0.47
CA THR A 51 -11.09 -8.85 0.49
C THR A 51 -11.32 -8.28 -0.92
N MET A 52 -10.25 -8.07 -1.67
CA MET A 52 -10.29 -7.54 -3.04
C MET A 52 -9.61 -8.51 -4.00
N LEU A 53 -10.14 -8.59 -5.21
CA LEU A 53 -9.62 -9.44 -6.26
C LEU A 53 -8.92 -8.60 -7.33
N ILE A 54 -8.02 -9.23 -8.06
CA ILE A 54 -7.40 -8.62 -9.24
C ILE A 54 -8.51 -8.21 -10.23
N ASN A 55 -8.37 -7.02 -10.82
CA ASN A 55 -9.37 -6.35 -11.67
C ASN A 55 -10.66 -5.93 -10.94
N ASP A 56 -10.65 -5.79 -9.62
CA ASP A 56 -11.63 -4.98 -8.92
C ASP A 56 -11.36 -3.49 -9.20
N HIS A 57 -12.40 -2.75 -9.54
CA HIS A 57 -12.39 -1.31 -9.67
C HIS A 57 -13.11 -0.68 -8.50
N LEU A 58 -12.46 0.18 -7.76
CA LEU A 58 -12.97 0.72 -6.50
C LEU A 58 -12.92 2.25 -6.47
N TYR A 59 -13.81 2.85 -5.69
CA TYR A 59 -13.73 4.26 -5.34
C TYR A 59 -13.05 4.46 -4.00
N VAL A 60 -12.13 5.43 -3.97
CA VAL A 60 -11.41 5.89 -2.79
C VAL A 60 -11.93 7.26 -2.40
N ASN A 61 -12.44 7.37 -1.20
CA ASN A 61 -12.94 8.61 -0.61
C ASN A 61 -11.76 9.38 0.02
N LYS A 62 -11.44 10.53 -0.55
CA LYS A 62 -10.37 11.40 -0.06
C LYS A 62 -10.81 12.31 1.07
N MET A 63 -12.10 12.62 1.13
CA MET A 63 -12.65 13.50 2.15
C MET A 63 -12.72 12.84 3.54
N ALA A 64 -12.74 11.50 3.62
CA ALA A 64 -12.84 10.79 4.89
C ALA A 64 -11.75 11.25 5.86
N TYR A 65 -10.49 11.15 5.46
CA TYR A 65 -9.34 11.57 6.25
C TYR A 65 -8.89 13.01 5.96
N GLY A 66 -9.64 13.74 5.13
CA GLY A 66 -9.28 15.04 4.59
C GLY A 66 -8.45 14.93 3.31
N ALA A 67 -8.90 15.63 2.28
CA ALA A 67 -8.22 15.60 0.99
C ALA A 67 -6.83 16.27 1.08
N ARG A 68 -5.81 15.59 0.55
CA ARG A 68 -4.47 16.15 0.42
C ARG A 68 -4.44 17.17 -0.71
N VAL A 69 -3.96 18.37 -0.44
CA VAL A 69 -3.68 19.37 -1.48
C VAL A 69 -2.54 18.84 -2.35
N PRO A 70 -2.64 18.91 -3.69
CA PRO A 70 -1.57 18.44 -4.56
C PRO A 70 -0.23 19.10 -4.23
N MET A 71 0.80 18.29 -3.96
CA MET A 71 2.15 18.80 -3.72
C MET A 71 2.85 19.16 -5.03
N THR A 72 2.45 18.53 -6.15
CA THR A 72 2.95 18.80 -7.50
C THR A 72 1.79 19.31 -8.38
N PRO A 73 1.43 20.61 -8.26
CA PRO A 73 0.22 21.15 -8.89
C PRO A 73 0.29 21.25 -10.41
N LEU A 74 1.49 21.35 -10.98
CA LEU A 74 1.68 21.39 -12.42
C LEU A 74 1.70 19.97 -13.00
N ALA A 75 0.51 19.42 -13.27
CA ALA A 75 0.35 18.06 -13.80
C ALA A 75 -0.74 18.02 -14.87
N VAL A 76 -0.59 17.09 -15.81
CA VAL A 76 -1.63 16.83 -16.84
C VAL A 76 -2.86 16.27 -16.14
N PRO A 77 -4.05 16.88 -16.32
CA PRO A 77 -5.27 16.42 -15.70
C PRO A 77 -5.55 14.94 -15.99
N LEU A 78 -6.05 14.21 -14.99
CA LEU A 78 -6.46 12.80 -15.06
C LEU A 78 -5.32 11.80 -15.33
N VAL A 79 -4.07 12.24 -15.43
CA VAL A 79 -2.89 11.36 -15.56
C VAL A 79 -2.10 11.39 -14.24
N HIS A 80 -1.71 10.21 -13.74
CA HIS A 80 -1.04 10.13 -12.42
C HIS A 80 0.43 10.53 -12.49
N ASN A 81 1.27 9.73 -13.15
CA ASN A 81 2.72 9.94 -13.16
C ASN A 81 3.35 9.95 -14.57
N THR A 82 2.88 9.10 -15.48
CA THR A 82 3.50 8.88 -16.78
C THR A 82 2.45 9.01 -17.90
N LEU A 83 2.79 9.71 -18.97
CA LEU A 83 1.91 9.85 -20.14
C LEU A 83 1.83 8.52 -20.90
N PRO A 84 0.64 7.99 -21.20
CA PRO A 84 0.46 6.64 -21.73
C PRO A 84 1.05 6.43 -23.13
N LEU A 85 1.18 7.48 -23.95
CA LEU A 85 1.69 7.37 -25.32
C LEU A 85 3.19 7.58 -25.45
N THR A 86 3.80 8.37 -24.57
CA THR A 86 5.20 8.79 -24.68
C THR A 86 6.10 8.22 -23.60
N GLY A 87 5.52 7.66 -22.51
CA GLY A 87 6.28 7.21 -21.35
C GLY A 87 6.96 8.34 -20.55
N THR A 88 6.74 9.61 -20.92
CA THR A 88 7.35 10.76 -20.24
C THR A 88 6.57 11.19 -19.02
N LYS A 89 7.19 11.97 -18.11
CA LYS A 89 6.52 12.53 -16.93
C LYS A 89 5.28 13.33 -17.32
N SER A 90 4.16 13.11 -16.64
CA SER A 90 2.90 13.86 -16.81
C SER A 90 2.85 15.13 -15.97
N TYR A 91 3.92 15.49 -15.27
CA TYR A 91 3.99 16.59 -14.32
C TYR A 91 5.32 17.34 -14.42
N SER A 92 5.35 18.55 -13.88
CA SER A 92 6.56 19.38 -13.73
C SER A 92 6.85 19.61 -12.25
N GLU A 93 8.11 19.47 -11.88
CA GLU A 93 8.62 19.74 -10.53
C GLU A 93 9.06 21.21 -10.34
N ALA A 94 8.80 22.07 -11.31
CA ALA A 94 9.15 23.49 -11.23
C ALA A 94 8.40 24.24 -10.11
N VAL A 95 7.23 23.72 -9.71
CA VAL A 95 6.48 24.20 -8.56
C VAL A 95 6.13 23.01 -7.67
N GLN A 96 6.58 23.04 -6.42
CA GLN A 96 6.22 22.08 -5.40
C GLN A 96 5.70 22.80 -4.17
N TRP A 97 4.62 22.28 -3.60
CA TRP A 97 4.03 22.78 -2.37
C TRP A 97 4.34 21.86 -1.21
N ASN A 98 4.46 22.44 -0.02
CA ASN A 98 4.56 21.65 1.20
C ASN A 98 3.29 20.84 1.43
N TYR A 99 3.45 19.69 2.10
CA TYR A 99 2.30 18.89 2.50
C TYR A 99 1.27 19.71 3.27
N HIS A 100 0.04 19.62 2.81
CA HIS A 100 -1.12 20.17 3.49
C HIS A 100 -2.34 19.28 3.25
N ARG A 101 -3.11 19.03 4.30
CA ARG A 101 -4.34 18.24 4.25
C ARG A 101 -5.51 19.06 4.75
N LEU A 102 -6.61 19.03 4.01
CA LEU A 102 -7.86 19.66 4.43
C LEU A 102 -8.47 18.86 5.60
N PRO A 103 -9.33 19.46 6.44
CA PRO A 103 -10.01 18.71 7.48
C PRO A 103 -10.83 17.55 6.92
N GLY A 104 -10.69 16.37 7.52
CA GLY A 104 -11.52 15.19 7.24
C GLY A 104 -12.77 15.17 8.12
N TYR A 105 -13.77 14.38 7.72
CA TYR A 105 -14.96 14.15 8.54
C TYR A 105 -14.87 12.85 9.37
N ASP A 106 -13.84 12.01 9.13
CA ASP A 106 -13.57 10.77 9.84
C ASP A 106 -12.08 10.68 10.17
N HIS A 107 -11.71 9.70 10.99
CA HIS A 107 -10.34 9.39 11.35
C HIS A 107 -10.00 7.96 10.92
N MET A 108 -8.73 7.71 10.62
CA MET A 108 -8.26 6.37 10.31
C MET A 108 -8.45 5.45 11.52
N ARG A 109 -8.93 4.24 11.28
CA ARG A 109 -9.19 3.21 12.29
C ARG A 109 -8.48 1.93 11.93
N HIS A 110 -8.28 1.07 12.92
CA HIS A 110 -7.84 -0.30 12.65
C HIS A 110 -8.81 -0.98 11.68
N ASN A 111 -8.24 -1.74 10.78
CA ASN A 111 -8.92 -2.46 9.70
C ASN A 111 -9.48 -1.59 8.55
N ASP A 112 -9.34 -0.28 8.57
CA ASP A 112 -9.62 0.53 7.39
C ASP A 112 -8.74 0.09 6.20
N ILE A 113 -9.34 0.02 5.02
CA ILE A 113 -8.60 -0.24 3.78
C ILE A 113 -8.22 1.10 3.16
N VAL A 114 -6.92 1.31 3.03
CA VAL A 114 -6.33 2.62 2.74
C VAL A 114 -5.53 2.57 1.46
N VAL A 115 -5.75 3.55 0.58
CA VAL A 115 -4.86 3.83 -0.55
C VAL A 115 -3.86 4.89 -0.13
N PHE A 116 -2.59 4.64 -0.43
CA PHE A 116 -1.47 5.53 -0.13
C PHE A 116 -0.39 5.43 -1.20
N ASN A 117 0.45 6.46 -1.30
CA ASN A 117 1.60 6.44 -2.19
C ASN A 117 2.71 5.56 -1.59
N ALA A 118 3.45 4.84 -2.43
CA ALA A 118 4.49 3.91 -2.03
C ALA A 118 5.52 4.57 -1.10
N PRO A 119 5.80 4.00 0.10
CA PRO A 119 6.67 4.62 1.09
C PRO A 119 8.13 4.17 1.02
N ASP A 120 8.48 3.36 0.05
CA ASP A 120 9.80 2.74 -0.13
C ASP A 120 10.90 3.69 -0.63
N GLY A 121 10.71 5.00 -0.42
CA GLY A 121 11.61 6.07 -0.82
C GLY A 121 11.07 6.84 -2.02
N ASP A 122 11.93 7.69 -2.58
CA ASP A 122 11.62 8.53 -3.74
C ASP A 122 12.04 7.90 -5.09
N THR A 123 12.68 6.73 -5.03
CA THR A 123 13.35 6.08 -6.16
C THR A 123 12.57 4.87 -6.64
N ALA A 124 12.31 4.79 -7.93
CA ALA A 124 11.63 3.68 -8.58
C ALA A 124 12.42 3.19 -9.80
N LEU A 125 12.26 1.91 -10.14
CA LEU A 125 12.75 1.31 -11.36
C LEU A 125 11.67 1.46 -12.44
N LEU A 126 12.01 2.10 -13.55
CA LEU A 126 11.01 2.42 -14.58
C LEU A 126 10.51 1.17 -15.31
N GLU A 127 11.39 0.21 -15.52
CA GLU A 127 11.13 -1.03 -16.26
C GLU A 127 10.53 -2.16 -15.42
N ASP A 128 10.56 -2.04 -14.09
CA ASP A 128 10.10 -3.08 -13.16
C ASP A 128 9.36 -2.44 -11.99
N GLY A 129 8.04 -2.36 -12.13
CA GLY A 129 7.18 -1.78 -11.10
C GLY A 129 6.95 -2.68 -9.87
N ASP A 130 7.26 -3.97 -9.99
CA ASP A 130 7.06 -4.95 -8.92
C ASP A 130 8.29 -5.07 -8.01
N LEU A 131 9.46 -4.64 -8.46
CA LEU A 131 10.71 -4.69 -7.71
C LEU A 131 11.05 -3.33 -7.11
N ASP A 132 11.09 -3.26 -5.79
CA ASP A 132 11.55 -2.09 -5.05
C ASP A 132 13.05 -1.82 -5.31
N TYR A 133 13.41 -0.56 -5.56
CA TYR A 133 14.79 -0.15 -5.82
C TYR A 133 15.77 -0.58 -4.72
N TYR A 134 15.40 -0.41 -3.47
CA TYR A 134 16.28 -0.75 -2.36
C TYR A 134 16.40 -2.27 -2.19
N GLN A 135 15.34 -3.02 -2.49
CA GLN A 135 15.40 -4.47 -2.56
C GLN A 135 16.30 -4.94 -3.71
N ALA A 136 16.17 -4.34 -4.89
CA ALA A 136 17.05 -4.62 -6.02
C ALA A 136 18.52 -4.36 -5.68
N CYS A 137 18.82 -3.24 -5.02
CA CYS A 137 20.17 -2.92 -4.58
C CYS A 137 20.74 -3.93 -3.56
N ARG A 138 19.90 -4.49 -2.70
CA ARG A 138 20.31 -5.56 -1.78
C ARG A 138 20.59 -6.87 -2.49
N LEU A 139 19.82 -7.17 -3.54
CA LEU A 139 19.95 -8.42 -4.31
C LEU A 139 21.13 -8.40 -5.28
N TYR A 140 21.27 -7.32 -6.02
CA TYR A 140 22.16 -7.26 -7.19
C TYR A 140 23.35 -6.31 -7.00
N GLY A 141 23.33 -5.49 -5.94
CA GLY A 141 24.26 -4.39 -5.76
C GLY A 141 23.84 -3.13 -6.52
N ARG A 142 24.23 -1.97 -5.99
CA ARG A 142 23.82 -0.66 -6.51
C ARG A 142 24.27 -0.42 -7.95
N ASP A 143 25.51 -0.78 -8.27
CA ASP A 143 26.10 -0.57 -9.61
C ASP A 143 25.39 -1.39 -10.67
N ALA A 144 25.06 -2.65 -10.36
CA ALA A 144 24.30 -3.53 -11.27
C ALA A 144 22.88 -3.01 -11.52
N VAL A 145 22.22 -2.48 -10.48
CA VAL A 145 20.88 -1.88 -10.62
C VAL A 145 20.94 -0.63 -11.49
N GLN A 146 21.93 0.25 -11.27
CA GLN A 146 22.11 1.45 -12.08
C GLN A 146 22.47 1.14 -13.54
N ALA A 147 23.16 0.04 -13.81
CA ALA A 147 23.48 -0.40 -15.17
C ALA A 147 22.30 -1.06 -15.90
N ARG A 148 21.36 -1.66 -15.15
CA ARG A 148 20.27 -2.46 -15.71
C ARG A 148 18.95 -1.70 -15.85
N TYR A 149 18.66 -0.77 -14.94
CA TYR A 149 17.37 -0.10 -14.83
C TYR A 149 17.49 1.42 -14.96
N THR A 150 16.49 2.03 -15.55
CA THR A 150 16.31 3.48 -15.53
C THR A 150 15.75 3.90 -14.17
N ILE A 151 16.55 4.63 -13.40
CA ILE A 151 16.17 5.06 -12.06
C ILE A 151 15.50 6.42 -12.14
N VAL A 152 14.30 6.51 -11.59
CA VAL A 152 13.53 7.76 -11.53
C VAL A 152 13.18 8.10 -10.08
N THR A 153 13.27 9.39 -9.75
CA THR A 153 12.74 9.92 -8.49
C THR A 153 11.40 10.59 -8.74
N ARG A 154 10.48 10.45 -7.80
CA ARG A 154 9.12 11.00 -7.91
C ARG A 154 8.73 11.73 -6.63
N PRO A 155 8.09 12.90 -6.71
CA PRO A 155 7.43 13.53 -5.57
C PRO A 155 6.40 12.58 -4.95
N VAL A 156 6.11 12.74 -3.66
CA VAL A 156 5.22 11.83 -2.91
C VAL A 156 3.89 11.61 -3.63
N ASP A 157 3.24 12.68 -4.10
CA ASP A 157 1.94 12.61 -4.79
C ASP A 157 1.99 12.08 -6.23
N LYS A 158 3.18 11.70 -6.72
CA LYS A 158 3.43 11.10 -8.02
C LYS A 158 3.99 9.68 -7.95
N LYS A 159 4.23 9.16 -6.74
CA LYS A 159 4.62 7.76 -6.52
C LYS A 159 3.44 6.82 -6.82
N ASP A 160 3.75 5.56 -7.06
CA ASP A 160 2.75 4.54 -7.32
C ASP A 160 1.79 4.39 -6.13
N ASN A 161 0.53 4.07 -6.42
CA ASN A 161 -0.48 3.93 -5.41
C ASN A 161 -0.56 2.48 -4.96
N LEU A 162 -0.50 2.26 -3.66
CA LEU A 162 -0.67 0.97 -3.00
C LEU A 162 -1.96 0.97 -2.20
N ILE A 163 -2.52 -0.22 -1.99
CA ILE A 163 -3.69 -0.42 -1.15
C ILE A 163 -3.42 -1.53 -0.14
N LYS A 164 -3.66 -1.24 1.15
CA LYS A 164 -3.46 -2.18 2.24
C LYS A 164 -4.47 -1.92 3.37
N ARG A 165 -4.52 -2.84 4.32
CA ARG A 165 -5.31 -2.70 5.55
C ARG A 165 -4.48 -2.01 6.63
N CYS A 166 -5.07 -1.03 7.30
CA CYS A 166 -4.45 -0.34 8.44
C CYS A 166 -4.48 -1.26 9.68
N ILE A 167 -3.32 -1.70 10.12
CA ILE A 167 -3.16 -2.58 11.28
C ILE A 167 -2.72 -1.79 12.51
N GLY A 168 -1.85 -0.78 12.34
CA GLY A 168 -1.35 0.04 13.44
C GLY A 168 -1.56 1.51 13.21
N LEU A 169 -2.04 2.18 14.24
CA LEU A 169 -2.27 3.63 14.31
C LEU A 169 -1.11 4.32 15.05
N PRO A 170 -0.96 5.64 14.91
CA PRO A 170 0.08 6.41 15.60
C PRO A 170 0.04 6.19 17.12
N GLY A 171 1.15 5.70 17.68
CA GLY A 171 1.30 5.38 19.10
C GLY A 171 1.02 3.93 19.49
N ASP A 172 0.49 3.10 18.59
CA ASP A 172 0.30 1.68 18.88
C ASP A 172 1.62 0.94 19.02
N VAL A 173 1.62 -0.08 19.87
CA VAL A 173 2.68 -1.07 19.97
C VAL A 173 2.23 -2.34 19.26
N LEU A 174 2.97 -2.71 18.21
CA LEU A 174 2.68 -3.87 17.36
C LEU A 174 3.65 -5.01 17.65
N GLU A 175 3.11 -6.22 17.66
CA GLU A 175 3.86 -7.45 17.73
C GLU A 175 3.19 -8.50 16.85
N MET A 176 3.96 -9.39 16.25
CA MET A 176 3.47 -10.53 15.50
C MET A 176 4.15 -11.80 16.00
N LYS A 177 3.36 -12.80 16.33
CA LYS A 177 3.79 -14.11 16.81
C LYS A 177 3.06 -15.18 16.02
N ASP A 178 3.80 -16.04 15.35
CA ASP A 178 3.26 -17.16 14.55
C ASP A 178 2.13 -16.66 13.60
N ALA A 179 2.44 -15.63 12.84
CA ALA A 179 1.55 -14.92 11.92
C ALA A 179 0.30 -14.25 12.57
N LYS A 180 0.18 -14.24 13.90
CA LYS A 180 -0.90 -13.58 14.64
C LYS A 180 -0.46 -12.19 15.09
N VAL A 181 -1.25 -11.19 14.74
CA VAL A 181 -0.96 -9.79 15.09
C VAL A 181 -1.50 -9.45 16.48
N PHE A 182 -0.70 -8.74 17.26
CA PHE A 182 -1.07 -8.14 18.54
C PHE A 182 -0.89 -6.62 18.45
N VAL A 183 -1.89 -5.90 18.96
CA VAL A 183 -1.87 -4.45 19.09
C VAL A 183 -2.01 -4.08 20.56
N ASN A 184 -1.07 -3.34 21.10
CA ASN A 184 -1.05 -2.94 22.52
C ASN A 184 -1.18 -4.15 23.48
N GLY A 185 -0.49 -5.25 23.15
CA GLY A 185 -0.48 -6.49 23.92
C GLY A 185 -1.75 -7.36 23.82
N LYS A 186 -2.74 -6.94 23.03
CA LYS A 186 -3.98 -7.69 22.80
C LYS A 186 -4.00 -8.27 21.38
N PRO A 187 -4.54 -9.48 21.15
CA PRO A 187 -4.75 -9.98 19.81
C PRO A 187 -5.56 -8.97 19.01
N ALA A 188 -5.05 -8.59 17.83
CA ALA A 188 -5.81 -7.78 16.91
C ALA A 188 -7.05 -8.55 16.42
N VAL A 189 -8.14 -7.84 16.17
CA VAL A 189 -9.30 -8.43 15.50
C VAL A 189 -8.82 -8.92 14.12
N ALA A 190 -8.70 -10.24 13.99
CA ALA A 190 -8.28 -10.83 12.73
C ALA A 190 -9.37 -10.59 11.68
N TRP A 191 -8.98 -10.11 10.51
CA TRP A 191 -9.88 -10.07 9.38
C TRP A 191 -10.18 -11.52 8.93
N PRO A 192 -11.45 -11.93 8.81
CA PRO A 192 -11.82 -13.34 8.58
C PRO A 192 -11.22 -13.93 7.29
N HIS A 193 -11.06 -13.06 6.29
CA HIS A 193 -10.58 -13.44 4.95
C HIS A 193 -9.07 -13.25 4.75
N CYS A 194 -8.27 -13.12 5.82
CA CYS A 194 -6.83 -13.14 5.67
C CYS A 194 -6.36 -14.50 5.13
N LYS A 195 -5.53 -14.45 4.09
CA LYS A 195 -4.93 -15.63 3.46
C LYS A 195 -3.49 -15.84 3.96
N HIS A 196 -3.16 -17.09 4.20
CA HIS A 196 -1.80 -17.54 4.52
C HIS A 196 -1.48 -18.80 3.72
N ASN A 197 -0.20 -19.12 3.59
CA ASN A 197 0.24 -20.34 2.98
C ASN A 197 0.23 -21.47 4.03
N TYR A 198 -0.31 -22.62 3.66
CA TYR A 198 -0.38 -23.80 4.50
C TYR A 198 0.17 -25.03 3.78
N ALA A 199 0.92 -25.84 4.51
CA ALA A 199 1.23 -27.20 4.08
C ALA A 199 0.05 -28.10 4.45
N VAL A 200 -0.50 -28.80 3.48
CA VAL A 200 -1.60 -29.76 3.62
C VAL A 200 -1.07 -31.16 3.37
N TYR A 201 -1.18 -32.00 4.37
CA TYR A 201 -0.75 -33.39 4.32
C TYR A 201 -1.94 -34.30 4.06
N THR A 202 -1.75 -35.29 3.17
CA THR A 202 -2.81 -36.23 2.78
C THR A 202 -2.30 -37.68 2.86
N ASN A 203 -3.23 -38.64 2.88
CA ASN A 203 -2.90 -40.08 2.80
C ASN A 203 -3.03 -40.66 1.39
N GLY A 204 -3.04 -39.79 0.36
CA GLY A 204 -3.04 -40.18 -1.05
C GLY A 204 -3.77 -39.17 -1.92
N GLY A 205 -3.05 -38.59 -2.88
CA GLY A 205 -3.59 -37.60 -3.81
C GLY A 205 -3.92 -36.25 -3.22
N ALA A 206 -4.40 -35.33 -4.05
CA ALA A 206 -4.82 -33.99 -3.63
C ALA A 206 -5.99 -34.04 -2.63
N PRO A 207 -6.15 -33.02 -1.75
CA PRO A 207 -7.27 -32.98 -0.82
C PRO A 207 -8.60 -33.12 -1.53
N ALA A 208 -9.48 -33.99 -1.01
CA ALA A 208 -10.83 -34.17 -1.52
C ALA A 208 -11.71 -33.02 -0.98
N THR A 209 -11.89 -31.97 -1.78
CA THR A 209 -12.68 -30.78 -1.43
C THR A 209 -13.54 -30.33 -2.60
N GLU A 210 -14.72 -29.79 -2.31
CA GLU A 210 -15.58 -29.13 -3.32
C GLU A 210 -15.09 -27.72 -3.65
N ASP A 211 -14.30 -27.11 -2.76
CA ASP A 211 -13.64 -25.85 -3.01
C ASP A 211 -12.51 -26.05 -4.04
N ASP A 212 -12.21 -25.01 -4.78
CA ASP A 212 -11.02 -24.93 -5.63
C ASP A 212 -10.02 -23.96 -4.98
N PRO A 213 -9.33 -24.39 -3.90
CA PRO A 213 -8.38 -23.54 -3.21
C PRO A 213 -7.14 -23.33 -4.07
N GLU A 214 -6.54 -22.16 -3.95
CA GLU A 214 -5.35 -21.79 -4.71
C GLU A 214 -4.16 -22.67 -4.35
N LEU A 215 -3.86 -23.65 -5.22
CA LEU A 215 -2.70 -24.52 -5.10
C LEU A 215 -1.45 -23.76 -5.56
N LEU A 216 -0.50 -23.56 -4.65
CA LEU A 216 0.78 -22.91 -4.95
C LEU A 216 1.84 -23.92 -5.42
N GLN A 217 1.89 -25.10 -4.78
CA GLN A 217 2.92 -26.10 -5.05
C GLN A 217 2.46 -27.52 -4.67
N THR A 218 2.80 -28.48 -5.50
CA THR A 218 2.80 -29.90 -5.15
C THR A 218 4.22 -30.29 -4.76
N VAL A 219 4.45 -30.59 -3.48
CA VAL A 219 5.77 -31.00 -2.97
C VAL A 219 6.04 -32.45 -3.27
N ASN A 220 5.05 -33.29 -3.02
CA ASN A 220 5.04 -34.72 -3.37
C ASN A 220 3.59 -35.23 -3.44
N SER A 221 3.40 -36.57 -3.61
CA SER A 221 2.08 -37.18 -3.73
C SER A 221 1.16 -36.99 -2.51
N ASN A 222 1.71 -36.62 -1.35
CA ASN A 222 1.00 -36.50 -0.07
C ASN A 222 1.16 -35.15 0.59
N THR A 223 1.84 -34.19 -0.04
CA THR A 223 2.10 -32.86 0.55
C THR A 223 1.88 -31.78 -0.51
N TYR A 224 1.00 -30.86 -0.18
CA TYR A 224 0.57 -29.76 -1.05
C TYR A 224 0.67 -28.43 -0.30
N VAL A 225 1.04 -27.37 -0.98
CA VAL A 225 1.05 -26.00 -0.42
C VAL A 225 -0.08 -25.22 -1.06
N TYR A 226 -0.98 -24.71 -0.21
CA TYR A 226 -2.11 -23.89 -0.62
C TYR A 226 -2.06 -22.52 0.03
N ASN A 227 -2.62 -21.51 -0.63
CA ASN A 227 -2.90 -20.20 -0.07
C ASN A 227 -4.37 -20.14 0.35
N LEU A 228 -4.64 -20.14 1.67
CA LEU A 228 -5.95 -20.41 2.24
C LEU A 228 -6.40 -19.30 3.21
N GLU A 229 -7.71 -19.03 3.20
CA GLU A 229 -8.42 -18.35 4.29
C GLU A 229 -8.70 -19.32 5.46
N ASN A 230 -8.96 -18.78 6.65
CA ASN A 230 -9.25 -19.60 7.82
C ASN A 230 -10.45 -20.55 7.64
N GLU A 231 -11.47 -20.11 6.90
CA GLU A 231 -12.65 -20.94 6.63
C GLU A 231 -12.31 -22.12 5.72
N GLN A 232 -11.48 -21.90 4.69
CA GLN A 232 -10.99 -22.96 3.80
C GLN A 232 -10.12 -23.98 4.58
N VAL A 233 -9.27 -23.50 5.50
CA VAL A 233 -8.50 -24.38 6.40
C VAL A 233 -9.44 -25.29 7.21
N ASN A 234 -10.54 -24.72 7.77
CA ASN A 234 -11.50 -25.49 8.55
C ASN A 234 -12.25 -26.52 7.69
N ARG A 235 -12.60 -26.20 6.46
CA ARG A 235 -13.22 -27.15 5.52
C ARG A 235 -12.26 -28.25 5.12
N LEU A 236 -11.01 -27.93 4.78
CA LEU A 236 -10.00 -28.90 4.40
C LEU A 236 -9.66 -29.89 5.54
N LYS A 237 -9.72 -29.45 6.80
CA LYS A 237 -9.56 -30.37 7.97
C LYS A 237 -10.64 -31.45 8.03
N GLN A 238 -11.78 -31.27 7.38
CA GLN A 238 -12.88 -32.22 7.34
C GLN A 238 -12.79 -33.18 6.14
N ALA A 239 -11.89 -32.92 5.19
CA ALA A 239 -11.70 -33.79 4.03
C ALA A 239 -11.12 -35.16 4.47
N SER A 240 -11.69 -36.25 3.94
CA SER A 240 -11.43 -37.61 4.39
C SER A 240 -9.98 -38.08 4.21
N ASN A 241 -9.26 -37.50 3.25
CA ASN A 241 -7.87 -37.85 2.96
C ASN A 241 -6.85 -36.86 3.53
N VAL A 242 -7.27 -35.79 4.23
CA VAL A 242 -6.37 -34.83 4.88
C VAL A 242 -5.97 -35.36 6.25
N THR A 243 -4.67 -35.49 6.49
CA THR A 243 -4.09 -36.00 7.74
C THR A 243 -3.53 -34.90 8.63
N GLY A 244 -3.23 -33.72 8.06
CA GLY A 244 -2.72 -32.58 8.80
C GLY A 244 -2.70 -31.31 7.94
N ILE A 245 -2.79 -30.15 8.61
CA ILE A 245 -2.62 -28.83 7.99
C ILE A 245 -1.77 -27.97 8.94
N GLU A 246 -0.68 -27.44 8.43
CA GLU A 246 0.26 -26.60 9.18
C GLU A 246 0.46 -25.25 8.47
N LEU A 247 0.54 -24.17 9.25
CA LEU A 247 0.95 -22.87 8.70
C LEU A 247 2.37 -22.97 8.16
N LEU A 248 2.57 -22.58 6.92
CA LEU A 248 3.89 -22.59 6.30
C LEU A 248 4.70 -21.38 6.74
N GLU A 249 5.33 -21.48 7.91
CA GLU A 249 6.28 -20.47 8.36
C GLU A 249 7.59 -20.60 7.60
N THR A 250 8.09 -19.47 7.07
CA THR A 250 9.37 -19.45 6.36
C THR A 250 10.55 -19.54 7.34
N ASN A 251 10.40 -18.92 8.51
CA ASN A 251 11.44 -18.84 9.53
C ASN A 251 10.83 -18.89 10.94
N LYS A 252 11.46 -19.62 11.83
CA LYS A 252 11.05 -19.71 13.25
C LYS A 252 11.19 -18.34 13.95
N ALA A 253 10.43 -18.15 15.01
CA ALA A 253 10.56 -17.00 15.90
C ALA A 253 12.02 -16.82 16.39
N GLY A 254 12.50 -15.58 16.41
CA GLY A 254 13.87 -15.26 16.79
C GLY A 254 14.93 -15.59 15.72
N THR A 255 14.51 -15.91 14.50
CA THR A 255 15.40 -16.20 13.37
C THR A 255 15.11 -15.24 12.21
N ALA A 256 16.11 -14.43 11.84
CA ALA A 256 16.02 -13.62 10.63
C ALA A 256 16.21 -14.49 9.37
N PRO A 257 15.59 -14.10 8.24
CA PRO A 257 15.80 -14.79 6.97
C PRO A 257 17.28 -14.77 6.56
N SER A 258 17.76 -15.87 5.98
CA SER A 258 19.14 -15.98 5.49
C SER A 258 19.36 -15.18 4.21
N MET A 259 18.34 -15.11 3.34
CA MET A 259 18.42 -14.40 2.07
C MET A 259 18.07 -12.92 2.22
N PRO A 260 18.90 -11.98 1.74
CA PRO A 260 18.65 -10.55 1.82
C PRO A 260 17.30 -10.10 1.18
N ALA A 261 16.82 -10.83 0.19
CA ALA A 261 15.52 -10.59 -0.43
C ALA A 261 14.32 -10.73 0.52
N GLU A 262 14.46 -11.59 1.52
CA GLU A 262 13.43 -11.92 2.51
C GLU A 262 13.55 -11.11 3.80
N TRP A 263 14.58 -10.24 3.90
CA TRP A 263 14.76 -9.42 5.10
C TRP A 263 13.57 -8.50 5.32
N THR A 264 13.12 -8.49 6.55
CA THR A 264 12.04 -7.62 6.98
C THR A 264 12.56 -6.34 7.60
N PHE A 265 11.71 -5.33 7.68
CA PHE A 265 11.99 -4.11 8.42
C PHE A 265 12.47 -4.45 9.86
N PRO A 266 13.48 -3.75 10.39
CA PRO A 266 14.16 -2.57 9.87
C PRO A 266 15.41 -2.88 9.01
N LEU A 267 15.53 -4.10 8.46
CA LEU A 267 16.64 -4.58 7.63
C LEU A 267 18.00 -4.73 8.39
N ASP A 268 17.95 -4.67 9.69
CA ASP A 268 19.07 -4.87 10.61
C ASP A 268 18.93 -6.25 11.29
N THR A 269 19.41 -7.27 10.61
CA THR A 269 19.35 -8.65 11.12
C THR A 269 20.33 -8.94 12.27
N LEU A 270 21.20 -8.00 12.60
CA LEU A 270 22.09 -8.11 13.76
C LEU A 270 21.30 -7.91 15.08
N HIS A 271 20.56 -6.81 15.13
CA HIS A 271 19.81 -6.42 16.32
C HIS A 271 18.38 -6.96 16.36
N TYR A 272 17.75 -7.17 15.17
CA TYR A 272 16.36 -7.59 15.01
C TYR A 272 16.30 -8.93 14.30
N LYS A 273 16.04 -10.00 15.06
CA LYS A 273 15.84 -11.36 14.53
C LYS A 273 14.39 -11.56 14.09
N TRP A 274 13.88 -10.59 13.32
CA TRP A 274 12.51 -10.55 12.84
C TRP A 274 12.38 -11.22 11.48
N ASN A 275 11.19 -11.73 11.24
CA ASN A 275 10.79 -12.25 9.93
C ASN A 275 9.31 -11.88 9.68
N ARG A 276 8.78 -12.25 8.53
CA ARG A 276 7.43 -11.82 8.12
C ARG A 276 6.30 -12.32 9.04
N ASP A 277 6.53 -13.40 9.81
CA ASP A 277 5.54 -14.03 10.66
C ASP A 277 5.78 -13.78 12.14
N ASN A 278 6.97 -13.28 12.48
CA ASN A 278 7.40 -13.00 13.86
C ASN A 278 8.21 -11.70 13.90
N PHE A 279 7.64 -10.65 14.44
CA PHE A 279 8.32 -9.37 14.64
C PHE A 279 7.79 -8.58 15.83
N GLY A 280 8.52 -7.57 16.24
CA GLY A 280 8.15 -6.67 17.33
C GLY A 280 8.69 -7.11 18.69
N PRO A 281 8.28 -6.43 19.78
CA PRO A 281 7.39 -5.29 19.73
C PRO A 281 8.01 -4.07 19.06
N LEU A 282 7.20 -3.31 18.29
CA LEU A 282 7.60 -2.04 17.73
C LEU A 282 6.50 -0.98 17.93
N THR A 283 6.89 0.25 18.25
CA THR A 283 5.94 1.35 18.41
C THR A 283 5.79 2.10 17.07
N VAL A 284 4.55 2.31 16.66
CA VAL A 284 4.22 3.14 15.50
C VAL A 284 4.43 4.61 15.89
N PRO A 285 5.31 5.37 15.21
CA PRO A 285 5.60 6.74 15.58
C PRO A 285 4.36 7.65 15.47
N LYS A 286 4.30 8.64 16.38
CA LYS A 286 3.22 9.61 16.45
C LYS A 286 3.78 11.02 16.43
N ALA A 287 3.12 11.95 15.75
CA ALA A 287 3.48 13.36 15.75
C ALA A 287 3.64 13.91 17.18
N GLY A 288 4.73 14.64 17.42
CA GLY A 288 5.08 15.20 18.72
C GLY A 288 5.63 14.21 19.74
N ALA A 289 5.60 12.90 19.50
CA ALA A 289 6.23 11.93 20.38
C ALA A 289 7.76 11.96 20.21
N THR A 290 8.48 11.84 21.31
CA THR A 290 9.94 11.82 21.34
C THR A 290 10.43 10.42 21.69
N VAL A 291 11.42 9.93 20.96
CA VAL A 291 12.10 8.64 21.21
C VAL A 291 13.58 8.88 21.50
N ALA A 292 14.13 8.15 22.47
CA ALA A 292 15.56 8.10 22.66
C ALA A 292 16.23 7.33 21.50
N LEU A 293 17.31 7.87 20.96
CA LEU A 293 18.06 7.26 19.86
C LEU A 293 19.26 6.50 20.40
N THR A 294 19.44 5.31 19.89
CA THR A 294 20.59 4.43 20.20
C THR A 294 21.10 3.77 18.92
N ALA A 295 22.32 3.29 18.92
CA ALA A 295 22.85 2.51 17.80
C ALA A 295 21.98 1.28 17.48
N GLN A 296 21.29 0.72 18.48
CA GLN A 296 20.41 -0.43 18.28
C GLN A 296 19.09 -0.04 17.57
N ASN A 297 18.44 1.09 17.97
CA ASN A 297 17.11 1.42 17.47
C ASN A 297 17.11 2.41 16.29
N ILE A 298 18.24 2.97 15.92
CA ILE A 298 18.32 3.94 14.82
C ILE A 298 17.84 3.34 13.50
N ALA A 299 18.01 2.05 13.29
CA ALA A 299 17.54 1.34 12.11
C ALA A 299 16.01 1.46 11.93
N LEU A 300 15.23 1.50 13.03
CA LEU A 300 13.77 1.68 12.99
C LEU A 300 13.37 3.08 12.50
N TYR A 301 14.20 4.09 12.74
CA TYR A 301 13.83 5.50 12.53
C TYR A 301 14.63 6.19 11.43
N ARG A 302 15.67 5.53 10.90
CA ARG A 302 16.57 6.10 9.87
C ARG A 302 15.79 6.67 8.68
N ARG A 303 14.87 5.88 8.09
CA ARG A 303 14.06 6.31 6.92
C ARG A 303 13.13 7.46 7.29
N ILE A 304 12.55 7.47 8.49
CA ILE A 304 11.74 8.56 8.98
C ILE A 304 12.55 9.85 9.00
N ILE A 305 13.68 9.82 9.69
CA ILE A 305 14.53 11.00 9.91
C ILE A 305 15.04 11.55 8.57
N GLN A 306 15.57 10.68 7.71
CA GLN A 306 16.20 11.10 6.47
C GLN A 306 15.21 11.37 5.33
N ASN A 307 14.39 10.38 4.99
CA ASN A 307 13.60 10.41 3.77
C ASN A 307 12.25 11.11 3.95
N TYR A 308 11.55 10.85 5.07
CA TYR A 308 10.21 11.41 5.27
C TYR A 308 10.23 12.79 5.91
N GLU A 309 11.17 13.05 6.80
CA GLU A 309 11.24 14.33 7.51
C GLU A 309 12.42 15.22 7.07
N GLY A 310 13.18 14.75 6.05
CA GLY A 310 14.14 15.57 5.29
C GLY A 310 15.37 16.01 6.07
N ASN A 311 15.79 15.24 7.09
CA ASN A 311 16.98 15.57 7.87
C ASN A 311 18.22 14.79 7.35
N THR A 312 19.41 15.32 7.58
CA THR A 312 20.63 14.53 7.45
C THR A 312 20.86 13.69 8.70
N LEU A 313 21.29 12.43 8.53
CA LEU A 313 21.61 11.53 9.63
C LEU A 313 22.98 10.92 9.37
N GLU A 314 23.87 11.03 10.34
CA GLU A 314 25.21 10.45 10.30
C GLU A 314 25.47 9.69 11.60
N GLU A 315 26.17 8.58 11.49
CA GLU A 315 26.67 7.82 12.64
C GLU A 315 28.20 7.87 12.63
N LYS A 316 28.78 8.40 13.68
CA LYS A 316 30.23 8.55 13.83
C LYS A 316 30.65 8.07 15.23
N GLN A 317 31.56 7.11 15.30
CA GLN A 317 32.08 6.59 16.57
C GLN A 317 31.02 6.17 17.59
N GLY A 318 29.92 5.57 17.11
CA GLY A 318 28.81 5.14 17.96
C GLY A 318 27.86 6.25 18.43
N ARG A 319 28.06 7.48 17.94
CA ARG A 319 27.17 8.63 18.19
C ARG A 319 26.33 8.96 16.98
N ILE A 320 25.14 9.49 17.21
CA ILE A 320 24.17 9.87 16.18
C ILE A 320 24.19 11.38 16.02
N PHE A 321 24.26 11.85 14.78
CA PHE A 321 24.21 13.27 14.42
C PHE A 321 23.04 13.51 13.47
N ILE A 322 22.18 14.47 13.81
CA ILE A 322 21.09 14.93 12.97
C ILE A 322 21.32 16.38 12.60
N ASN A 323 21.34 16.69 11.29
CA ASN A 323 21.67 18.01 10.76
C ASN A 323 23.00 18.57 11.32
N GLY A 324 23.98 17.68 11.45
CA GLY A 324 25.32 18.01 11.93
C GLY A 324 25.45 18.23 13.45
N LYS A 325 24.35 18.04 14.21
CA LYS A 325 24.37 18.14 15.68
C LYS A 325 24.20 16.78 16.30
N GLU A 326 24.96 16.50 17.37
CA GLU A 326 24.79 15.28 18.16
C GLU A 326 23.36 15.22 18.73
N ALA A 327 22.70 14.08 18.60
CA ALA A 327 21.33 13.87 19.04
C ALA A 327 21.20 12.52 19.74
N ASP A 328 20.65 12.54 20.95
CA ASP A 328 20.31 11.38 21.77
C ASP A 328 18.81 11.04 21.71
N SER A 329 18.03 11.87 21.03
CA SER A 329 16.58 11.75 20.92
C SER A 329 16.08 12.36 19.63
N TYR A 330 14.87 11.94 19.20
CA TYR A 330 14.19 12.50 18.05
C TYR A 330 12.70 12.68 18.30
N THR A 331 12.15 13.84 17.92
CA THR A 331 10.72 14.14 18.00
C THR A 331 10.13 14.07 16.60
N PHE A 332 9.14 13.20 16.40
CA PHE A 332 8.50 12.98 15.11
C PHE A 332 7.63 14.18 14.72
N LYS A 333 7.70 14.58 13.44
CA LYS A 333 6.92 15.72 12.90
C LYS A 333 5.56 15.31 12.38
N MET A 334 5.38 14.03 11.99
CA MET A 334 4.16 13.50 11.38
C MET A 334 3.66 12.26 12.13
N ASP A 335 2.43 11.90 11.87
CA ASP A 335 1.86 10.60 12.23
C ASP A 335 2.31 9.52 11.23
N TYR A 336 2.46 8.30 11.73
CA TYR A 336 2.83 7.13 10.95
C TYR A 336 1.82 6.01 11.16
N TYR A 337 1.74 5.13 10.16
CA TYR A 337 0.80 4.02 10.14
C TYR A 337 1.51 2.73 9.79
N TRP A 338 0.91 1.60 10.18
CA TRP A 338 1.38 0.28 9.81
C TRP A 338 0.33 -0.44 8.98
N MET A 339 0.66 -0.71 7.72
CA MET A 339 -0.23 -1.24 6.71
C MET A 339 0.18 -2.67 6.34
N MET A 340 -0.77 -3.60 6.27
CA MET A 340 -0.52 -4.98 5.86
C MET A 340 -1.55 -5.43 4.82
N GLY A 341 -1.10 -6.30 3.88
CA GLY A 341 -2.01 -6.93 2.92
C GLY A 341 -2.79 -8.08 3.55
N ASP A 342 -4.01 -8.33 3.06
CA ASP A 342 -4.85 -9.41 3.55
C ASP A 342 -4.36 -10.79 3.09
N ASN A 343 -3.72 -10.86 1.92
CA ASN A 343 -2.95 -12.04 1.51
C ASN A 343 -1.55 -12.00 2.14
N ARG A 344 -1.47 -12.41 3.40
CA ARG A 344 -0.31 -12.21 4.29
C ARG A 344 1.01 -12.72 3.72
N HIS A 345 1.02 -13.87 3.05
CA HIS A 345 2.24 -14.47 2.50
C HIS A 345 2.52 -14.06 1.05
N ASN A 346 1.57 -13.35 0.41
CA ASN A 346 1.69 -12.80 -0.94
C ASN A 346 1.52 -11.27 -0.93
N SER A 347 2.10 -10.61 0.07
CA SER A 347 2.04 -9.14 0.20
C SER A 347 3.39 -8.56 0.56
N LEU A 348 3.84 -7.62 -0.26
CA LEU A 348 4.86 -6.67 0.10
C LEU A 348 4.17 -5.52 0.84
N ASP A 349 4.52 -5.28 2.13
CA ASP A 349 3.87 -4.31 2.98
C ASP A 349 4.80 -3.79 4.11
N CYS A 350 4.27 -3.13 5.13
CA CYS A 350 5.08 -2.52 6.19
C CYS A 350 6.06 -3.48 6.88
N ARG A 351 5.81 -4.78 6.82
CA ARG A 351 6.77 -5.78 7.31
C ARG A 351 8.11 -5.74 6.56
N PHE A 352 8.14 -5.17 5.35
CA PHE A 352 9.33 -5.09 4.50
C PHE A 352 9.86 -3.67 4.37
N TRP A 353 9.01 -2.67 4.16
CA TRP A 353 9.47 -1.28 3.98
C TRP A 353 9.34 -0.39 5.22
N GLY A 354 8.63 -0.82 6.27
CA GLY A 354 8.42 -0.05 7.48
C GLY A 354 7.18 0.84 7.45
N TYR A 355 7.23 1.97 8.12
CA TYR A 355 6.07 2.84 8.36
C TYR A 355 5.61 3.58 7.11
N VAL A 356 4.31 3.87 7.05
CA VAL A 356 3.69 4.77 6.06
C VAL A 356 3.44 6.13 6.73
N PRO A 357 4.06 7.22 6.27
CA PRO A 357 3.81 8.55 6.83
C PRO A 357 2.47 9.12 6.37
N GLU A 358 1.89 10.03 7.15
CA GLU A 358 0.57 10.59 6.88
C GLU A 358 0.48 11.35 5.56
N ASP A 359 1.55 11.98 5.11
CA ASP A 359 1.61 12.71 3.85
C ASP A 359 1.51 11.81 2.61
N HIS A 360 1.73 10.49 2.78
CA HIS A 360 1.53 9.48 1.73
C HIS A 360 0.07 8.99 1.63
N ILE A 361 -0.77 9.23 2.65
CA ILE A 361 -2.16 8.76 2.65
C ILE A 361 -2.98 9.48 1.58
N VAL A 362 -3.64 8.71 0.72
CA VAL A 362 -4.53 9.21 -0.33
C VAL A 362 -5.98 9.23 0.15
N GLY A 363 -6.50 8.13 0.68
CA GLY A 363 -7.85 8.06 1.19
C GLY A 363 -8.33 6.65 1.54
N LYS A 364 -9.60 6.55 1.93
CA LYS A 364 -10.27 5.32 2.35
C LYS A 364 -10.97 4.64 1.16
N ALA A 365 -10.68 3.38 0.90
CA ALA A 365 -11.44 2.59 -0.05
C ALA A 365 -12.83 2.31 0.51
N ILE A 366 -13.90 2.54 -0.27
CA ILE A 366 -15.28 2.49 0.24
C ILE A 366 -16.17 1.49 -0.50
N ILE A 367 -15.95 1.30 -1.78
CA ILE A 367 -16.84 0.47 -2.60
C ILE A 367 -16.11 -0.07 -3.84
N THR A 368 -16.33 -1.33 -4.15
CA THR A 368 -16.00 -1.90 -5.46
C THR A 368 -17.18 -1.63 -6.39
N PHE A 369 -16.99 -0.83 -7.44
CA PHE A 369 -18.07 -0.48 -8.34
C PHE A 369 -18.13 -1.35 -9.61
N PHE A 370 -17.03 -2.02 -9.95
CA PHE A 370 -16.95 -2.94 -11.08
C PHE A 370 -15.87 -4.00 -10.82
N SER A 371 -16.06 -5.21 -11.35
CA SER A 371 -15.09 -6.31 -11.20
C SER A 371 -15.14 -7.24 -12.40
N THR A 372 -13.94 -7.64 -12.88
CA THR A 372 -13.82 -8.59 -13.98
C THR A 372 -12.84 -9.71 -13.67
N ASP A 373 -13.13 -10.89 -14.25
CA ASP A 373 -12.26 -12.03 -14.25
C ASP A 373 -11.58 -12.18 -15.62
N SER A 374 -10.26 -12.00 -15.67
CA SER A 374 -9.50 -12.10 -16.92
C SER A 374 -9.40 -13.53 -17.46
N THR A 375 -9.68 -14.55 -16.64
CA THR A 375 -9.61 -15.97 -17.01
C THR A 375 -10.88 -16.47 -17.71
N GLN A 376 -11.99 -15.70 -17.58
CA GLN A 376 -13.31 -16.09 -18.09
C GLN A 376 -13.61 -15.53 -19.48
N SER A 377 -14.57 -16.16 -20.17
CA SER A 377 -15.06 -15.71 -21.48
C SER A 377 -15.87 -14.42 -21.39
N PHE A 378 -16.09 -13.75 -22.51
CA PHE A 378 -16.65 -12.38 -22.59
C PHE A 378 -17.93 -12.15 -21.75
N PHE A 379 -18.87 -13.08 -21.74
CA PHE A 379 -20.14 -12.93 -21.00
C PHE A 379 -20.06 -13.32 -19.52
N SER A 380 -19.18 -14.26 -19.15
CA SER A 380 -18.93 -14.67 -17.74
C SER A 380 -17.83 -13.88 -17.06
N LYS A 381 -17.19 -12.97 -17.79
CA LYS A 381 -16.07 -12.17 -17.31
C LYS A 381 -16.46 -11.22 -16.17
N ILE A 382 -17.71 -10.75 -16.11
CA ILE A 382 -18.16 -9.79 -15.09
C ILE A 382 -18.52 -10.53 -13.79
N ARG A 383 -17.89 -10.17 -12.70
CA ARG A 383 -18.21 -10.64 -11.34
C ARG A 383 -19.37 -9.81 -10.78
N TRP A 384 -20.61 -10.17 -11.15
CA TRP A 384 -21.82 -9.43 -10.80
C TRP A 384 -22.03 -9.26 -9.29
N ASN A 385 -21.64 -10.25 -8.49
CA ASN A 385 -21.73 -10.23 -7.03
C ASN A 385 -20.77 -9.24 -6.35
N ARG A 386 -19.86 -8.62 -7.13
CA ARG A 386 -18.90 -7.62 -6.64
C ARG A 386 -19.23 -6.20 -7.11
N ILE A 387 -20.28 -6.03 -7.92
CA ILE A 387 -20.69 -4.70 -8.38
C ILE A 387 -21.39 -3.98 -7.23
N PHE A 388 -20.94 -2.75 -6.93
CA PHE A 388 -21.36 -1.91 -5.79
C PHE A 388 -21.23 -2.61 -4.42
N LYS A 389 -20.26 -3.53 -4.29
CA LYS A 389 -19.97 -4.20 -3.03
C LYS A 389 -19.22 -3.22 -2.10
N PRO A 390 -19.75 -2.91 -0.90
CA PRO A 390 -19.05 -2.14 0.11
C PRO A 390 -17.73 -2.82 0.50
N ILE A 391 -16.71 -2.02 0.79
CA ILE A 391 -15.41 -2.46 1.27
C ILE A 391 -15.38 -2.20 2.77
N ASN A 392 -15.23 -3.26 3.57
CA ASN A 392 -15.22 -3.22 5.05
C ASN A 392 -13.88 -3.71 5.60
#